data_1a51b809104bcf67ac0329481b502c05
#
_entry.id   1a51b809104bcf67ac0329481b502c05
#
_cell.length_a   1.000
_cell.length_b   1.000
_cell.length_c   1.000
_cell.angle_alpha   90.00
_cell.angle_beta   90.00
_cell.angle_gamma   90.00
#
_symmetry.space_group_name_H-M   'P 1'
#
loop_
_entity.id
_entity.type
_entity.pdbx_description
1 polymer ?
#
loop_
_entity_poly.entity_id
_entity_poly.type
_entity_poly.pdbx_seq_one_letter_code
_entity_poly.pdbx_strand_id
1 'polypeptide(L)'
;MKGIVLAGGTGSRLWPVTWGVSKQLLPVYDKPLVHYPISTLMLTGIREILIITTPQDQGSFKRLLGDGSKYGVSFTFAVQVNPEGLAQAFLIGEKFIGVEPSALILGDNIFYGSTLGTQLKQLREPRGAIIFAYRVKDPERYGVIEFNATGKVMSIEEKPLKPKSQYAVPGLYFYDNQVVDIAKSVKPSARGELEITAVNEEYLKAGKLQAKVLERGTAWLDTGTFDSLNSASAFIQIIEERQGQKVSCLEEVAWRNGWISDSELAARADEYKSSPFATYLKGLLN
;
A
#
# COMPACT_ATOMS: atom_id res chain seq x y z
N MET A 1 11.01 -6.51 9.80
CA MET A 1 10.45 -5.38 9.03
C MET A 1 9.02 -5.13 9.45
N LYS A 2 8.65 -3.90 9.68
CA LYS A 2 7.29 -3.44 10.01
C LYS A 2 6.59 -2.89 8.78
N GLY A 3 5.27 -3.05 8.71
CA GLY A 3 4.45 -2.48 7.62
C GLY A 3 3.63 -1.28 8.12
N ILE A 4 3.44 -0.29 7.26
CA ILE A 4 2.56 0.85 7.52
C ILE A 4 1.59 0.98 6.35
N VAL A 5 0.30 0.99 6.64
CA VAL A 5 -0.75 1.39 5.68
C VAL A 5 -1.22 2.79 6.06
N LEU A 6 -0.97 3.76 5.18
CA LEU A 6 -1.47 5.11 5.39
C LEU A 6 -2.86 5.26 4.76
N ALA A 7 -3.87 5.21 5.60
CA ALA A 7 -5.29 5.29 5.27
C ALA A 7 -5.94 6.56 5.81
N GLY A 8 -5.14 7.61 5.98
CA GLY A 8 -5.59 8.95 6.34
C GLY A 8 -6.09 9.75 5.13
N GLY A 9 -6.44 11.00 5.37
CA GLY A 9 -6.92 11.92 4.34
C GLY A 9 -8.43 11.96 4.20
N THR A 10 -8.94 13.11 3.74
CA THR A 10 -10.38 13.42 3.68
C THR A 10 -11.12 12.77 2.51
N GLY A 11 -10.39 12.25 1.51
CA GLY A 11 -10.99 11.71 0.29
C GLY A 11 -11.82 12.73 -0.51
N SER A 12 -11.57 14.03 -0.37
CA SER A 12 -12.42 15.12 -0.91
C SER A 12 -12.66 15.04 -2.42
N ARG A 13 -11.77 14.44 -3.18
CA ARG A 13 -11.96 14.20 -4.63
C ARG A 13 -13.10 13.22 -4.96
N LEU A 14 -13.56 12.47 -3.96
CA LEU A 14 -14.67 11.52 -4.06
C LEU A 14 -15.93 11.99 -3.29
N TRP A 15 -16.02 13.27 -2.94
CA TRP A 15 -17.24 13.81 -2.37
C TRP A 15 -18.39 13.75 -3.39
N PRO A 16 -19.65 13.45 -2.95
CA PRO A 16 -20.08 13.29 -1.55
C PRO A 16 -19.91 11.87 -0.97
N VAL A 17 -19.45 10.88 -1.76
CA VAL A 17 -19.37 9.46 -1.34
C VAL A 17 -18.54 9.29 -0.05
N THR A 18 -17.45 10.02 0.07
CA THR A 18 -16.53 9.94 1.20
C THR A 18 -16.87 10.88 2.37
N TRP A 19 -18.05 11.49 2.39
CA TRP A 19 -18.51 12.25 3.55
C TRP A 19 -18.86 11.38 4.75
N GLY A 20 -19.42 10.21 4.50
CA GLY A 20 -19.87 9.28 5.54
C GLY A 20 -18.96 8.08 5.77
N VAL A 21 -17.91 7.90 4.93
CA VAL A 21 -17.05 6.73 4.99
C VAL A 21 -15.66 7.04 4.43
N SER A 22 -14.63 6.53 5.08
CA SER A 22 -13.27 6.60 4.53
C SER A 22 -13.20 6.00 3.14
N LYS A 23 -12.46 6.65 2.22
CA LYS A 23 -12.20 6.13 0.88
C LYS A 23 -11.70 4.68 0.89
N GLN A 24 -10.82 4.35 1.81
CA GLN A 24 -10.19 3.03 1.92
C GLN A 24 -11.16 1.93 2.41
N LEU A 25 -12.35 2.31 2.85
CA LEU A 25 -13.44 1.40 3.20
C LEU A 25 -14.47 1.22 2.07
N LEU A 26 -14.36 2.00 0.99
CA LEU A 26 -15.19 1.82 -0.19
C LEU A 26 -14.90 0.46 -0.84
N PRO A 27 -15.92 -0.21 -1.40
CA PRO A 27 -15.71 -1.46 -2.11
C PRO A 27 -14.96 -1.23 -3.42
N VAL A 28 -13.98 -2.08 -3.67
CA VAL A 28 -13.40 -2.30 -5.00
C VAL A 28 -13.75 -3.72 -5.38
N TYR A 29 -14.74 -3.86 -6.24
CA TYR A 29 -15.42 -5.08 -6.61
C TYR A 29 -16.06 -5.76 -5.38
N ASP A 30 -15.44 -6.75 -4.77
CA ASP A 30 -16.02 -7.64 -3.76
C ASP A 30 -15.47 -7.45 -2.33
N LYS A 31 -14.54 -6.52 -2.13
CA LYS A 31 -13.94 -6.27 -0.83
C LYS A 31 -13.54 -4.80 -0.62
N PRO A 32 -13.39 -4.34 0.64
CA PRO A 32 -12.92 -2.99 0.92
C PRO A 32 -11.53 -2.70 0.34
N LEU A 33 -11.32 -1.50 -0.17
CA LEU A 33 -10.08 -1.06 -0.80
C LEU A 33 -8.84 -1.32 0.06
N VAL A 34 -8.93 -1.15 1.38
CA VAL A 34 -7.80 -1.35 2.31
C VAL A 34 -7.25 -2.78 2.31
N HIS A 35 -8.02 -3.78 1.88
CA HIS A 35 -7.53 -5.16 1.78
C HIS A 35 -6.40 -5.30 0.75
N TYR A 36 -6.41 -4.52 -0.33
CA TYR A 36 -5.39 -4.57 -1.37
C TYR A 36 -4.00 -4.15 -0.88
N PRO A 37 -3.82 -2.96 -0.26
CA PRO A 37 -2.53 -2.59 0.29
C PRO A 37 -2.08 -3.49 1.46
N ILE A 38 -3.00 -3.94 2.33
CA ILE A 38 -2.66 -4.92 3.38
C ILE A 38 -2.13 -6.22 2.75
N SER A 39 -2.83 -6.77 1.75
CA SER A 39 -2.38 -7.95 1.03
C SER A 39 -0.99 -7.78 0.42
N THR A 40 -0.70 -6.61 -0.16
CA THR A 40 0.62 -6.31 -0.72
C THR A 40 1.73 -6.38 0.33
N LEU A 41 1.50 -5.86 1.54
CA LEU A 41 2.42 -6.01 2.67
C LEU A 41 2.55 -7.47 3.12
N MET A 42 1.43 -8.19 3.20
CA MET A 42 1.43 -9.62 3.56
C MET A 42 2.20 -10.47 2.52
N LEU A 43 2.09 -10.17 1.23
CA LEU A 43 2.87 -10.81 0.17
C LEU A 43 4.38 -10.59 0.32
N THR A 44 4.80 -9.47 0.94
CA THR A 44 6.20 -9.24 1.32
C THR A 44 6.66 -10.15 2.47
N GLY A 45 5.72 -10.75 3.20
CA GLY A 45 5.95 -11.53 4.42
C GLY A 45 5.92 -10.69 5.70
N ILE A 46 5.37 -9.48 5.64
CA ILE A 46 5.18 -8.60 6.80
C ILE A 46 3.96 -9.06 7.59
N ARG A 47 4.12 -9.23 8.91
CA ARG A 47 3.06 -9.68 9.82
C ARG A 47 2.67 -8.63 10.87
N GLU A 48 3.50 -7.64 11.11
CA GLU A 48 3.20 -6.52 12.01
C GLU A 48 2.91 -5.27 11.17
N ILE A 49 1.68 -4.79 11.22
CA ILE A 49 1.19 -3.74 10.33
C ILE A 49 0.50 -2.64 11.15
N LEU A 50 0.98 -1.41 11.00
CA LEU A 50 0.35 -0.21 11.53
C LEU A 50 -0.63 0.35 10.50
N ILE A 51 -1.88 0.51 10.91
CA ILE A 51 -2.93 1.17 10.11
C ILE A 51 -3.11 2.59 10.64
N ILE A 52 -2.72 3.59 9.84
CA ILE A 52 -2.87 5.00 10.19
C ILE A 52 -4.13 5.53 9.53
N THR A 53 -5.07 6.00 10.33
CA THR A 53 -6.39 6.45 9.88
C THR A 53 -6.69 7.88 10.34
N THR A 54 -7.80 8.44 9.86
CA THR A 54 -8.38 9.64 10.47
C THR A 54 -8.98 9.31 11.85
N PRO A 55 -9.16 10.29 12.75
CA PRO A 55 -9.82 10.06 14.04
C PRO A 55 -11.24 9.50 13.89
N GLN A 56 -12.00 9.99 12.89
CA GLN A 56 -13.40 9.63 12.64
C GLN A 56 -13.54 8.19 12.16
N ASP A 57 -12.61 7.71 11.34
CA ASP A 57 -12.74 6.43 10.65
C ASP A 57 -12.13 5.25 11.42
N GLN A 58 -11.25 5.51 12.41
CA GLN A 58 -10.51 4.44 13.09
C GLN A 58 -11.41 3.33 13.66
N GLY A 59 -12.57 3.69 14.19
CA GLY A 59 -13.54 2.71 14.72
C GLY A 59 -14.03 1.75 13.63
N SER A 60 -14.24 2.22 12.41
CA SER A 60 -14.68 1.42 11.28
C SER A 60 -13.58 0.46 10.80
N PHE A 61 -12.33 0.93 10.74
CA PHE A 61 -11.18 0.06 10.43
C PHE A 61 -10.99 -1.03 11.49
N LYS A 62 -11.08 -0.69 12.78
CA LYS A 62 -11.00 -1.68 13.88
C LYS A 62 -12.10 -2.73 13.80
N ARG A 63 -13.35 -2.34 13.47
CA ARG A 63 -14.45 -3.30 13.26
C ARG A 63 -14.20 -4.23 12.08
N LEU A 64 -13.68 -3.70 10.97
CA LEU A 64 -13.41 -4.48 9.76
C LEU A 64 -12.26 -5.47 9.96
N LEU A 65 -11.15 -4.98 10.46
CA LEU A 65 -9.87 -5.71 10.45
C LEU A 65 -9.62 -6.51 11.73
N GLY A 66 -10.20 -6.08 12.87
CA GLY A 66 -9.90 -6.64 14.18
C GLY A 66 -8.46 -6.34 14.60
N ASP A 67 -7.86 -7.24 15.34
CA ASP A 67 -6.45 -7.20 15.75
C ASP A 67 -5.50 -7.86 14.74
N GLY A 68 -6.03 -8.46 13.67
CA GLY A 68 -5.29 -9.14 12.62
C GLY A 68 -5.05 -10.63 12.85
N SER A 69 -5.33 -11.15 14.03
CA SER A 69 -5.10 -12.57 14.38
C SER A 69 -5.77 -13.52 13.40
N LYS A 70 -6.97 -13.18 12.94
CA LYS A 70 -7.71 -13.95 11.93
C LYS A 70 -7.01 -14.08 10.57
N TYR A 71 -6.00 -13.29 10.31
CA TYR A 71 -5.14 -13.33 9.11
C TYR A 71 -3.70 -13.72 9.45
N GLY A 72 -3.44 -14.22 10.66
CA GLY A 72 -2.11 -14.57 11.10
C GLY A 72 -1.12 -13.40 11.15
N VAL A 73 -1.63 -12.15 11.26
CA VAL A 73 -0.87 -10.92 11.39
C VAL A 73 -1.30 -10.16 12.65
N SER A 74 -0.60 -9.07 12.98
CA SER A 74 -0.97 -8.17 14.07
C SER A 74 -1.19 -6.77 13.52
N PHE A 75 -2.38 -6.20 13.76
CA PHE A 75 -2.70 -4.83 13.43
C PHE A 75 -2.57 -3.92 14.66
N THR A 76 -1.80 -2.87 14.50
CA THR A 76 -1.77 -1.72 15.41
C THR A 76 -2.46 -0.55 14.72
N PHE A 77 -3.15 0.30 15.46
CA PHE A 77 -3.87 1.44 14.90
C PHE A 77 -3.34 2.75 15.48
N ALA A 78 -3.08 3.71 14.61
CA ALA A 78 -2.73 5.07 14.98
C ALA A 78 -3.63 6.08 14.25
N VAL A 79 -3.62 7.32 14.72
CA VAL A 79 -4.44 8.40 14.16
C VAL A 79 -3.53 9.46 13.56
N GLN A 80 -3.82 9.86 12.34
CA GLN A 80 -3.33 11.07 11.70
C GLN A 80 -4.40 12.16 11.89
N VAL A 81 -4.18 13.05 12.84
CA VAL A 81 -5.16 14.11 13.18
C VAL A 81 -5.30 15.10 12.02
N ASN A 82 -4.17 15.55 11.49
CA ASN A 82 -4.10 16.43 10.34
C ASN A 82 -3.28 15.74 9.24
N PRO A 83 -3.75 15.73 7.98
CA PRO A 83 -3.02 15.12 6.87
C PRO A 83 -1.90 16.06 6.38
N GLU A 84 -0.77 16.04 7.06
CA GLU A 84 0.39 16.91 6.82
C GLU A 84 1.42 16.29 5.87
N GLY A 85 1.03 15.32 5.06
CA GLY A 85 1.87 14.67 4.07
C GLY A 85 2.20 13.20 4.40
N LEU A 86 2.77 12.51 3.41
CA LEU A 86 3.00 11.06 3.49
C LEU A 86 4.14 10.70 4.46
N ALA A 87 5.18 11.53 4.55
CA ALA A 87 6.31 11.28 5.45
C ALA A 87 5.92 11.36 6.93
N GLN A 88 4.80 12.02 7.28
CA GLN A 88 4.24 12.04 8.63
C GLN A 88 3.95 10.63 9.16
N ALA A 89 3.70 9.66 8.26
CA ALA A 89 3.47 8.26 8.66
C ALA A 89 4.63 7.68 9.49
N PHE A 90 5.86 8.07 9.21
CA PHE A 90 7.04 7.62 9.98
C PHE A 90 7.14 8.29 11.34
N LEU A 91 6.71 9.55 11.47
CA LEU A 91 6.66 10.26 12.75
C LEU A 91 5.60 9.66 13.67
N ILE A 92 4.42 9.39 13.13
CA ILE A 92 3.31 8.72 13.84
C ILE A 92 3.70 7.29 14.22
N GLY A 93 4.38 6.59 13.30
CA GLY A 93 4.78 5.20 13.45
C GLY A 93 6.11 4.99 14.20
N GLU A 94 6.81 6.02 14.67
CA GLU A 94 8.16 5.93 15.24
C GLU A 94 8.28 4.82 16.29
N LYS A 95 7.39 4.83 17.30
CA LYS A 95 7.40 3.81 18.37
C LYS A 95 7.10 2.41 17.86
N PHE A 96 6.25 2.29 16.86
CA PHE A 96 5.91 1.02 16.24
C PHE A 96 7.06 0.46 15.40
N ILE A 97 7.72 1.30 14.62
CA ILE A 97 8.86 0.92 13.77
C ILE A 97 10.06 0.51 14.64
N GLY A 98 10.36 1.30 15.69
CA GLY A 98 11.52 1.08 16.52
C GLY A 98 12.82 1.14 15.71
N VAL A 99 13.61 0.08 15.80
CA VAL A 99 14.91 -0.04 15.09
C VAL A 99 14.83 -0.88 13.81
N GLU A 100 13.64 -1.31 13.43
CA GLU A 100 13.47 -2.20 12.28
C GLU A 100 13.35 -1.44 10.95
N PRO A 101 13.68 -2.08 9.83
CA PRO A 101 13.28 -1.62 8.51
C PRO A 101 11.76 -1.54 8.41
N SER A 102 11.26 -0.66 7.55
CA SER A 102 9.82 -0.46 7.38
C SER A 102 9.41 -0.40 5.91
N ALA A 103 8.19 -0.87 5.63
CA ALA A 103 7.51 -0.66 4.36
C ALA A 103 6.31 0.25 4.58
N LEU A 104 6.15 1.27 3.73
CA LEU A 104 4.98 2.14 3.68
C LEU A 104 4.21 1.87 2.40
N ILE A 105 2.91 1.66 2.53
CA ILE A 105 1.99 1.60 1.39
C ILE A 105 0.84 2.57 1.58
N LEU A 106 0.44 3.24 0.51
CA LEU A 106 -0.74 4.09 0.51
C LEU A 106 -2.00 3.25 0.48
N GLY A 107 -2.96 3.56 1.36
CA GLY A 107 -4.18 2.80 1.57
C GLY A 107 -5.15 2.78 0.39
N ASP A 108 -4.85 3.54 -0.66
CA ASP A 108 -5.64 3.67 -1.89
C ASP A 108 -4.91 3.15 -3.14
N ASN A 109 -3.79 2.47 -2.97
CA ASN A 109 -3.03 1.89 -4.08
C ASN A 109 -3.26 0.38 -4.18
N ILE A 110 -3.53 -0.08 -5.39
CA ILE A 110 -3.71 -1.49 -5.73
C ILE A 110 -2.54 -1.92 -6.60
N PHE A 111 -1.92 -3.04 -6.24
CA PHE A 111 -0.89 -3.68 -7.04
C PHE A 111 -1.34 -5.09 -7.42
N TYR A 112 -1.19 -5.46 -8.69
CA TYR A 112 -1.48 -6.79 -9.19
C TYR A 112 -0.42 -7.23 -10.21
N GLY A 113 0.06 -8.45 -10.09
CA GLY A 113 1.02 -9.04 -11.02
C GLY A 113 1.45 -10.43 -10.56
N SER A 114 1.64 -11.34 -11.50
CA SER A 114 1.96 -12.76 -11.21
C SER A 114 3.28 -12.96 -10.45
N THR A 115 4.26 -12.09 -10.69
CA THR A 115 5.58 -12.16 -10.06
C THR A 115 5.74 -11.23 -8.85
N LEU A 116 4.74 -10.39 -8.58
CA LEU A 116 4.81 -9.34 -7.58
C LEU A 116 5.20 -9.87 -6.19
N GLY A 117 4.52 -10.90 -5.71
CA GLY A 117 4.81 -11.48 -4.39
C GLY A 117 6.24 -11.98 -4.25
N THR A 118 6.79 -12.63 -5.28
CA THR A 118 8.19 -13.11 -5.29
C THR A 118 9.17 -11.94 -5.26
N GLN A 119 8.92 -10.89 -6.04
CA GLN A 119 9.76 -9.69 -6.06
C GLN A 119 9.74 -8.97 -4.71
N LEU A 120 8.57 -8.82 -4.10
CA LEU A 120 8.42 -8.12 -2.83
C LEU A 120 9.11 -8.86 -1.67
N LYS A 121 9.05 -10.20 -1.63
CA LYS A 121 9.73 -11.00 -0.59
C LYS A 121 11.23 -10.75 -0.51
N GLN A 122 11.87 -10.36 -1.62
CA GLN A 122 13.30 -10.05 -1.68
C GLN A 122 13.67 -8.69 -1.06
N LEU A 123 12.67 -7.86 -0.70
CA LEU A 123 12.88 -6.48 -0.25
C LEU A 123 12.82 -6.32 1.28
N ARG A 124 12.82 -7.41 2.04
CA ARG A 124 12.64 -7.38 3.50
C ARG A 124 13.79 -6.75 4.28
N GLU A 125 14.96 -6.65 3.69
CA GLU A 125 16.17 -6.08 4.31
C GLU A 125 16.78 -5.00 3.42
N PRO A 126 16.11 -3.85 3.27
CA PRO A 126 16.60 -2.78 2.41
C PRO A 126 17.85 -2.14 3.02
N ARG A 127 18.84 -1.87 2.18
CA ARG A 127 20.01 -1.05 2.55
C ARG A 127 19.83 0.33 1.98
N GLY A 128 19.16 1.21 2.72
CA GLY A 128 18.69 2.51 2.28
C GLY A 128 17.22 2.48 1.89
N ALA A 129 16.85 3.18 0.83
CA ALA A 129 15.48 3.23 0.31
C ALA A 129 15.34 2.45 -0.99
N ILE A 130 14.24 1.71 -1.12
CA ILE A 130 13.82 1.06 -2.37
C ILE A 130 12.42 1.58 -2.71
N ILE A 131 12.29 2.19 -3.86
CA ILE A 131 11.04 2.66 -4.43
C ILE A 131 10.77 1.97 -5.76
N PHE A 132 9.56 2.13 -6.28
CA PHE A 132 9.21 1.57 -7.59
C PHE A 132 9.05 2.69 -8.62
N ALA A 133 9.24 2.32 -9.88
CA ALA A 133 8.97 3.16 -11.02
C ALA A 133 7.96 2.47 -11.94
N TYR A 134 6.90 3.16 -12.30
CA TYR A 134 5.85 2.66 -13.17
C TYR A 134 5.58 3.63 -14.31
N ARG A 135 5.58 3.13 -15.54
CA ARG A 135 5.37 3.99 -16.70
C ARG A 135 3.92 4.36 -16.86
N VAL A 136 3.64 5.68 -16.88
CA VAL A 136 2.29 6.24 -17.00
C VAL A 136 2.22 7.21 -18.19
N LYS A 137 1.00 7.60 -18.55
CA LYS A 137 0.73 8.59 -19.61
C LYS A 137 0.70 10.03 -19.08
N ASP A 138 0.38 10.19 -17.80
CA ASP A 138 0.12 11.45 -17.07
C ASP A 138 1.05 11.58 -15.84
N PRO A 139 2.40 11.59 -16.02
CA PRO A 139 3.35 11.54 -14.92
C PRO A 139 3.29 12.77 -14.00
N GLU A 140 2.81 13.92 -14.48
CA GLU A 140 2.69 15.17 -13.72
C GLU A 140 1.77 15.06 -12.49
N ARG A 141 0.98 14.01 -12.40
CA ARG A 141 0.10 13.74 -11.25
C ARG A 141 0.82 13.14 -10.04
N TYR A 142 2.03 12.63 -10.22
CA TYR A 142 2.76 11.78 -9.28
C TYR A 142 4.16 12.32 -9.00
N GLY A 143 4.85 11.72 -8.04
CA GLY A 143 6.30 11.81 -7.97
C GLY A 143 6.91 11.20 -9.23
N VAL A 144 7.83 11.91 -9.89
CA VAL A 144 8.46 11.47 -11.14
C VAL A 144 9.92 11.20 -10.91
N ILE A 145 10.40 10.05 -11.37
CA ILE A 145 11.78 9.62 -11.26
C ILE A 145 12.47 9.63 -12.63
N GLU A 146 13.72 10.10 -12.67
CA GLU A 146 14.58 10.11 -13.85
C GLU A 146 15.72 9.12 -13.69
N PHE A 147 15.99 8.36 -14.75
CA PHE A 147 17.11 7.42 -14.82
C PHE A 147 18.15 7.87 -15.84
N ASN A 148 19.42 7.59 -15.57
CA ASN A 148 20.45 7.66 -16.61
C ASN A 148 20.44 6.40 -17.50
N ALA A 149 21.32 6.38 -18.51
CA ALA A 149 21.44 5.27 -19.44
C ALA A 149 21.84 3.92 -18.79
N THR A 150 22.39 3.94 -17.58
CA THR A 150 22.73 2.73 -16.81
C THR A 150 21.65 2.29 -15.83
N GLY A 151 20.49 2.96 -15.82
CA GLY A 151 19.38 2.66 -14.92
C GLY A 151 19.54 3.22 -13.48
N LYS A 152 20.53 4.10 -13.25
CA LYS A 152 20.70 4.77 -11.97
C LYS A 152 19.76 5.96 -11.85
N VAL A 153 19.15 6.13 -10.67
CA VAL A 153 18.31 7.29 -10.36
C VAL A 153 19.14 8.57 -10.38
N MET A 154 18.69 9.56 -11.14
CA MET A 154 19.31 10.86 -11.28
C MET A 154 18.56 11.95 -10.52
N SER A 155 17.25 11.92 -10.59
CA SER A 155 16.39 12.88 -9.89
C SER A 155 15.05 12.26 -9.54
N ILE A 156 14.38 12.86 -8.56
CA ILE A 156 13.00 12.58 -8.21
C ILE A 156 12.34 13.94 -7.94
N GLU A 157 11.15 14.18 -8.50
CA GLU A 157 10.41 15.44 -8.35
C GLU A 157 8.94 15.15 -8.02
N GLU A 158 8.38 15.87 -7.05
CA GLU A 158 6.97 15.74 -6.69
C GLU A 158 6.09 16.57 -7.64
N LYS A 159 5.21 15.91 -8.39
CA LYS A 159 4.22 16.52 -9.29
C LYS A 159 4.78 17.65 -10.16
N PRO A 160 5.83 17.38 -10.94
CA PRO A 160 6.48 18.42 -11.74
C PRO A 160 5.55 18.92 -12.85
N LEU A 161 5.53 20.23 -13.09
CA LEU A 161 4.79 20.81 -14.21
C LEU A 161 5.31 20.38 -15.59
N LYS A 162 6.58 20.01 -15.65
CA LYS A 162 7.25 19.48 -16.86
C LYS A 162 8.04 18.24 -16.48
N PRO A 163 7.39 17.05 -16.52
CA PRO A 163 8.02 15.80 -16.13
C PRO A 163 9.25 15.48 -17.00
N LYS A 164 10.36 15.08 -16.39
CA LYS A 164 11.58 14.67 -17.08
C LYS A 164 11.51 13.25 -17.64
N SER A 165 10.56 12.47 -17.18
CA SER A 165 10.34 11.09 -17.62
C SER A 165 8.86 10.70 -17.53
N GLN A 166 8.51 9.52 -18.04
CA GLN A 166 7.19 8.91 -17.88
C GLN A 166 7.11 7.94 -16.70
N TYR A 167 8.11 7.91 -15.81
CA TYR A 167 8.15 7.00 -14.68
C TYR A 167 7.61 7.68 -13.42
N ALA A 168 6.38 7.34 -13.07
CA ALA A 168 5.76 7.71 -11.79
C ALA A 168 6.29 6.80 -10.67
N VAL A 169 6.30 7.31 -9.45
CA VAL A 169 6.60 6.56 -8.23
C VAL A 169 5.30 6.12 -7.58
N PRO A 170 4.95 4.82 -7.63
CA PRO A 170 3.78 4.28 -6.93
C PRO A 170 3.90 4.40 -5.41
N GLY A 171 2.77 4.39 -4.73
CA GLY A 171 2.68 4.51 -3.28
C GLY A 171 3.09 3.26 -2.51
N LEU A 172 4.25 2.68 -2.81
CA LEU A 172 4.85 1.55 -2.10
C LEU A 172 6.35 1.78 -1.95
N TYR A 173 6.82 1.82 -0.72
CA TYR A 173 8.17 2.23 -0.34
C TYR A 173 8.76 1.28 0.68
N PHE A 174 10.06 1.00 0.59
CA PHE A 174 10.80 0.19 1.55
C PHE A 174 12.02 0.98 2.03
N TYR A 175 12.20 1.06 3.34
CA TYR A 175 13.25 1.85 3.96
C TYR A 175 13.99 1.06 5.02
N ASP A 176 15.28 1.35 5.17
CA ASP A 176 16.03 0.93 6.34
C ASP A 176 15.58 1.70 7.61
N ASN A 177 16.22 1.45 8.74
CA ASN A 177 15.87 2.05 10.01
C ASN A 177 16.19 3.55 10.15
N GLN A 178 16.84 4.17 9.14
CA GLN A 178 17.16 5.61 9.15
C GLN A 178 15.97 6.49 8.75
N VAL A 179 14.91 5.89 8.19
CA VAL A 179 13.77 6.64 7.64
C VAL A 179 13.09 7.56 8.64
N VAL A 180 13.00 7.18 9.90
CA VAL A 180 12.36 8.01 10.95
C VAL A 180 13.16 9.29 11.18
N ASP A 181 14.48 9.19 11.30
CA ASP A 181 15.35 10.35 11.53
C ASP A 181 15.38 11.26 10.29
N ILE A 182 15.38 10.67 9.09
CA ILE A 182 15.28 11.43 7.84
C ILE A 182 13.92 12.16 7.79
N ALA A 183 12.82 11.49 8.09
CA ALA A 183 11.49 12.10 8.10
C ALA A 183 11.37 13.25 9.10
N LYS A 184 12.07 13.19 10.27
CA LYS A 184 12.16 14.30 11.22
C LYS A 184 12.93 15.50 10.67
N SER A 185 13.85 15.30 9.76
CA SER A 185 14.67 16.36 9.16
C SER A 185 14.01 17.07 7.96
N VAL A 186 13.00 16.43 7.35
CA VAL A 186 12.28 16.94 6.18
C VAL A 186 11.45 18.17 6.58
N LYS A 187 11.53 19.22 5.75
CA LYS A 187 10.72 20.43 5.91
C LYS A 187 9.45 20.34 5.05
N PRO A 188 8.34 20.93 5.50
CA PRO A 188 7.15 21.02 4.68
C PRO A 188 7.43 21.70 3.32
N SER A 189 6.85 21.17 2.26
CA SER A 189 6.92 21.74 0.91
C SER A 189 6.14 23.06 0.82
N ALA A 190 6.18 23.70 -0.33
CA ALA A 190 5.36 24.89 -0.62
C ALA A 190 3.84 24.62 -0.48
N ARG A 191 3.42 23.34 -0.48
CA ARG A 191 2.03 22.90 -0.21
C ARG A 191 1.74 22.71 1.27
N GLY A 192 2.72 22.89 2.16
CA GLY A 192 2.60 22.66 3.60
C GLY A 192 2.67 21.16 3.98
N GLU A 193 3.08 20.28 3.06
CA GLU A 193 3.10 18.83 3.27
C GLU A 193 4.52 18.31 3.49
N LEU A 194 4.68 17.35 4.41
CA LEU A 194 5.88 16.53 4.58
C LEU A 194 5.91 15.47 3.48
N GLU A 195 6.55 15.81 2.37
CA GLU A 195 6.53 15.00 1.16
C GLU A 195 7.39 13.75 1.31
N ILE A 196 6.87 12.62 0.84
CA ILE A 196 7.66 11.38 0.76
C ILE A 196 8.81 11.53 -0.25
N THR A 197 8.61 12.36 -1.26
CA THR A 197 9.63 12.69 -2.26
C THR A 197 10.85 13.33 -1.61
N ALA A 198 10.67 14.21 -0.62
CA ALA A 198 11.78 14.81 0.12
C ALA A 198 12.58 13.77 0.94
N VAL A 199 11.90 12.78 1.53
CA VAL A 199 12.59 11.63 2.18
C VAL A 199 13.43 10.86 1.16
N ASN A 200 12.87 10.58 -0.02
CA ASN A 200 13.58 9.87 -1.09
C ASN A 200 14.76 10.67 -1.65
N GLU A 201 14.64 12.01 -1.71
CA GLU A 201 15.75 12.90 -2.10
C GLU A 201 16.93 12.81 -1.13
N GLU A 202 16.68 12.75 0.17
CA GLU A 202 17.76 12.58 1.17
C GLU A 202 18.49 11.23 0.99
N TYR A 203 17.74 10.15 0.72
CA TYR A 203 18.37 8.87 0.37
C TYR A 203 19.12 8.93 -0.97
N LEU A 204 18.62 9.67 -1.95
CA LEU A 204 19.31 9.87 -3.24
C LEU A 204 20.63 10.62 -3.04
N LYS A 205 20.63 11.73 -2.29
CA LYS A 205 21.83 12.51 -1.93
C LYS A 205 22.88 11.67 -1.21
N ALA A 206 22.42 10.78 -0.32
CA ALA A 206 23.28 9.82 0.38
C ALA A 206 23.77 8.65 -0.48
N GLY A 207 23.36 8.56 -1.75
CA GLY A 207 23.66 7.44 -2.64
C GLY A 207 23.00 6.11 -2.24
N LYS A 208 21.94 6.15 -1.46
CA LYS A 208 21.25 4.99 -0.87
C LYS A 208 19.82 4.79 -1.44
N LEU A 209 19.41 5.52 -2.47
CA LEU A 209 18.12 5.32 -3.15
C LEU A 209 18.27 4.32 -4.30
N GLN A 210 17.46 3.29 -4.28
CA GLN A 210 17.28 2.35 -5.39
C GLN A 210 15.85 2.46 -5.93
N ALA A 211 15.69 2.38 -7.25
CA ALA A 211 14.39 2.27 -7.87
C ALA A 211 14.28 1.01 -8.71
N LYS A 212 13.17 0.29 -8.54
CA LYS A 212 12.84 -0.92 -9.30
C LYS A 212 11.70 -0.61 -10.27
N VAL A 213 11.95 -0.80 -11.57
CA VAL A 213 10.90 -0.68 -12.58
C VAL A 213 9.95 -1.87 -12.44
N LEU A 214 8.65 -1.61 -12.27
CA LEU A 214 7.64 -2.65 -12.28
C LEU A 214 7.54 -3.27 -13.67
N GLU A 215 7.55 -4.60 -13.73
CA GLU A 215 7.57 -5.36 -14.99
C GLU A 215 6.27 -5.20 -15.78
N ARG A 216 6.36 -5.44 -17.09
CA ARG A 216 5.16 -5.53 -17.95
C ARG A 216 4.26 -6.64 -17.41
N GLY A 217 2.95 -6.35 -17.37
CA GLY A 217 1.97 -7.26 -16.77
C GLY A 217 1.69 -6.99 -15.30
N THR A 218 2.50 -6.14 -14.63
CA THR A 218 2.11 -5.59 -13.33
C THR A 218 1.16 -4.42 -13.56
N ALA A 219 0.03 -4.43 -12.86
CA ALA A 219 -0.89 -3.30 -12.79
C ALA A 219 -0.66 -2.56 -11.47
N TRP A 220 -0.54 -1.25 -11.56
CA TRP A 220 -0.67 -0.32 -10.46
C TRP A 220 -1.87 0.59 -10.73
N LEU A 221 -2.82 0.62 -9.80
CA LEU A 221 -4.05 1.40 -9.92
C LEU A 221 -4.12 2.36 -8.72
N ASP A 222 -4.19 3.66 -9.01
CA ASP A 222 -4.58 4.65 -8.04
C ASP A 222 -6.11 4.79 -8.06
N THR A 223 -6.73 4.90 -6.93
CA THR A 223 -8.20 5.03 -6.84
C THR A 223 -8.61 6.44 -6.46
N GLY A 224 -7.86 7.44 -6.97
CA GLY A 224 -7.96 8.86 -6.56
C GLY A 224 -9.17 9.61 -7.08
N THR A 225 -9.87 9.11 -8.09
CA THR A 225 -11.05 9.72 -8.72
C THR A 225 -12.16 8.68 -8.89
N PHE A 226 -13.40 9.13 -9.19
CA PHE A 226 -14.51 8.21 -9.47
C PHE A 226 -14.18 7.26 -10.63
N ASP A 227 -13.61 7.78 -11.70
CA ASP A 227 -13.26 6.98 -12.89
C ASP A 227 -12.17 5.96 -12.57
N SER A 228 -11.12 6.34 -11.81
CA SER A 228 -10.06 5.40 -11.45
C SER A 228 -10.53 4.35 -10.45
N LEU A 229 -11.42 4.69 -9.52
CA LEU A 229 -12.04 3.73 -8.59
C LEU A 229 -12.92 2.71 -9.34
N ASN A 230 -13.75 3.19 -10.27
CA ASN A 230 -14.60 2.33 -11.10
C ASN A 230 -13.76 1.42 -12.01
N SER A 231 -12.73 1.98 -12.65
CA SER A 231 -11.83 1.22 -13.51
C SER A 231 -11.05 0.15 -12.74
N ALA A 232 -10.62 0.46 -11.50
CA ALA A 232 -9.98 -0.51 -10.63
C ALA A 232 -10.94 -1.66 -10.28
N SER A 233 -12.21 -1.33 -9.93
CA SER A 233 -13.24 -2.34 -9.63
C SER A 233 -13.49 -3.26 -10.83
N ALA A 234 -13.65 -2.70 -12.02
CA ALA A 234 -13.86 -3.47 -13.26
C ALA A 234 -12.65 -4.35 -13.60
N PHE A 235 -11.44 -3.83 -13.43
CA PHE A 235 -10.20 -4.61 -13.65
C PHE A 235 -10.14 -5.83 -12.71
N ILE A 236 -10.37 -5.64 -11.41
CA ILE A 236 -10.35 -6.73 -10.43
C ILE A 236 -11.43 -7.75 -10.76
N GLN A 237 -12.65 -7.30 -11.07
CA GLN A 237 -13.75 -8.19 -11.47
C GLN A 237 -13.36 -9.10 -12.64
N ILE A 238 -12.85 -8.52 -13.72
CA ILE A 238 -12.46 -9.27 -14.92
C ILE A 238 -11.39 -10.33 -14.60
N ILE A 239 -10.39 -9.96 -13.81
CA ILE A 239 -9.31 -10.87 -13.42
C ILE A 239 -9.87 -12.03 -12.59
N GLU A 240 -10.65 -11.74 -11.55
CA GLU A 240 -11.22 -12.77 -10.65
C GLU A 240 -12.17 -13.71 -11.41
N GLU A 241 -13.05 -13.18 -12.25
CA GLU A 241 -13.98 -13.99 -13.06
C GLU A 241 -13.26 -14.89 -14.07
N ARG A 242 -12.17 -14.42 -14.67
CA ARG A 242 -11.40 -15.20 -15.64
C ARG A 242 -10.49 -16.24 -15.03
N GLN A 243 -9.89 -15.94 -13.88
CA GLN A 243 -8.95 -16.84 -13.24
C GLN A 243 -9.58 -17.77 -12.20
N GLY A 244 -10.81 -17.45 -11.74
CA GLY A 244 -11.44 -18.17 -10.63
C GLY A 244 -10.71 -18.00 -9.31
N GLN A 245 -9.86 -16.99 -9.18
CA GLN A 245 -9.04 -16.72 -8.00
C GLN A 245 -9.27 -15.29 -7.52
N LYS A 246 -9.28 -15.11 -6.20
CA LYS A 246 -9.44 -13.78 -5.59
C LYS A 246 -8.15 -12.98 -5.64
N VAL A 247 -8.26 -11.71 -6.02
CA VAL A 247 -7.15 -10.77 -5.91
C VAL A 247 -7.12 -10.20 -4.48
N SER A 248 -5.96 -10.24 -3.82
CA SER A 248 -5.77 -9.65 -2.49
C SER A 248 -6.72 -10.21 -1.41
N CYS A 249 -6.99 -11.51 -1.44
CA CYS A 249 -7.69 -12.23 -0.38
C CYS A 249 -6.72 -12.43 0.80
N LEU A 250 -6.97 -11.75 1.92
CA LEU A 250 -6.06 -11.77 3.08
C LEU A 250 -5.96 -13.17 3.69
N GLU A 251 -7.09 -13.88 3.75
CA GLU A 251 -7.19 -15.25 4.27
C GLU A 251 -6.36 -16.21 3.42
N GLU A 252 -6.47 -16.13 2.10
CA GLU A 252 -5.69 -16.97 1.19
C GLU A 252 -4.20 -16.67 1.29
N VAL A 253 -3.80 -15.36 1.33
CA VAL A 253 -2.40 -14.97 1.49
C VAL A 253 -1.84 -15.51 2.81
N ALA A 254 -2.60 -15.42 3.92
CA ALA A 254 -2.21 -15.94 5.21
C ALA A 254 -2.06 -17.48 5.17
N TRP A 255 -3.02 -18.17 4.60
CA TRP A 255 -3.02 -19.63 4.49
C TRP A 255 -1.87 -20.13 3.60
N ARG A 256 -1.67 -19.56 2.42
CA ARG A 256 -0.57 -19.94 1.52
C ARG A 256 0.82 -19.66 2.09
N ASN A 257 0.94 -18.71 3.03
CA ASN A 257 2.18 -18.47 3.76
C ASN A 257 2.31 -19.34 5.04
N GLY A 258 1.33 -20.20 5.34
CA GLY A 258 1.33 -21.06 6.53
C GLY A 258 1.14 -20.27 7.83
N TRP A 259 0.53 -19.10 7.79
CA TRP A 259 0.27 -18.25 8.96
C TRP A 259 -1.04 -18.63 9.67
N ILE A 260 -1.96 -19.23 8.94
CA ILE A 260 -3.17 -19.86 9.44
C ILE A 260 -3.27 -21.27 8.87
N SER A 261 -3.88 -22.17 9.65
CA SER A 261 -4.12 -23.57 9.29
C SER A 261 -5.36 -23.75 8.40
N ASP A 262 -5.55 -24.96 7.85
CA ASP A 262 -6.76 -25.34 7.10
C ASP A 262 -8.02 -25.15 7.96
N SER A 263 -7.97 -25.54 9.25
CA SER A 263 -9.09 -25.39 10.18
C SER A 263 -9.42 -23.92 10.46
N GLU A 264 -8.42 -23.06 10.55
CA GLU A 264 -8.63 -21.61 10.71
C GLU A 264 -9.21 -21.00 9.43
N LEU A 265 -8.74 -21.41 8.25
CA LEU A 265 -9.31 -20.96 6.98
C LEU A 265 -10.78 -21.41 6.85
N ALA A 266 -11.10 -22.66 7.22
CA ALA A 266 -12.47 -23.15 7.24
C ALA A 266 -13.36 -22.34 8.18
N ALA A 267 -12.87 -22.03 9.38
CA ALA A 267 -13.59 -21.18 10.34
C ALA A 267 -13.87 -19.77 9.78
N ARG A 268 -12.91 -19.18 9.03
CA ARG A 268 -13.13 -17.90 8.34
C ARG A 268 -14.22 -18.00 7.28
N ALA A 269 -14.21 -19.07 6.48
CA ALA A 269 -15.26 -19.32 5.50
C ALA A 269 -16.65 -19.40 6.14
N ASP A 270 -16.77 -20.06 7.31
CA ASP A 270 -18.04 -20.18 8.03
C ASP A 270 -18.54 -18.84 8.59
N GLU A 271 -17.64 -17.93 9.01
CA GLU A 271 -18.03 -16.56 9.40
C GLU A 271 -18.68 -15.77 8.26
N TYR A 272 -18.24 -16.00 7.02
CA TYR A 272 -18.82 -15.38 5.83
C TYR A 272 -20.12 -16.04 5.36
N LYS A 273 -20.59 -17.09 6.06
CA LYS A 273 -21.87 -17.79 5.84
C LYS A 273 -22.03 -18.31 4.41
N SER A 274 -23.09 -17.87 3.71
CA SER A 274 -23.42 -18.28 2.34
C SER A 274 -22.91 -17.30 1.27
N SER A 275 -21.97 -16.44 1.60
CA SER A 275 -21.43 -15.50 0.60
C SER A 275 -20.60 -16.22 -0.48
N PRO A 276 -20.47 -15.64 -1.69
CA PRO A 276 -19.55 -16.16 -2.70
C PRO A 276 -18.10 -16.22 -2.20
N PHE A 277 -17.73 -15.34 -1.26
CA PHE A 277 -16.41 -15.32 -0.64
C PHE A 277 -16.18 -16.58 0.23
N ALA A 278 -17.19 -17.00 1.03
CA ALA A 278 -17.14 -18.24 1.78
C ALA A 278 -16.97 -19.47 0.88
N THR A 279 -17.72 -19.53 -0.23
CA THR A 279 -17.61 -20.61 -1.23
C THR A 279 -16.20 -20.68 -1.80
N TYR A 280 -15.59 -19.54 -2.10
CA TYR A 280 -14.21 -19.47 -2.58
C TYR A 280 -13.21 -20.03 -1.56
N LEU A 281 -13.28 -19.58 -0.29
CA LEU A 281 -12.35 -20.05 0.75
C LEU A 281 -12.47 -21.57 0.99
N LYS A 282 -13.70 -22.11 0.99
CA LYS A 282 -13.92 -23.57 1.08
C LYS A 282 -13.34 -24.31 -0.11
N GLY A 283 -13.40 -23.72 -1.29
CA GLY A 283 -12.82 -24.28 -2.51
C GLY A 283 -11.28 -24.37 -2.50
N LEU A 284 -10.59 -23.57 -1.68
CA LEU A 284 -9.14 -23.64 -1.54
C LEU A 284 -8.67 -24.88 -0.77
N LEU A 285 -9.55 -25.50 0.04
CA LEU A 285 -9.26 -26.67 0.88
C LEU A 285 -9.52 -28.01 0.17
N ASN A 286 -10.16 -27.99 -1.01
CA ASN A 286 -10.45 -29.15 -1.85
C ASN A 286 -9.40 -29.30 -2.95
#